data_b7a591f7fb367476c92522d29667782d
#
_entry.id   b7a591f7fb367476c92522d29667782d
#
_cell.length_a   1.000
_cell.length_b   1.000
_cell.length_c   1.000
_cell.angle_alpha   90.00
_cell.angle_beta   90.00
_cell.angle_gamma   90.00
#
_symmetry.space_group_name_H-M   'P 1'
#
loop_
_entity.id
_entity.type
_entity.pdbx_description
1 polymer ?
#
loop_
_entity_poly.entity_id
_entity_poly.type
_entity_poly.pdbx_seq_one_letter_code
_entity_poly.pdbx_strand_id
1 'polypeptide(L)'
;SNPRVKGYFIEAVLAGIMLTVAVAMVDRWTHRLIGQWRGGERSADVWETLAIVAFVCAITVWRGFAVGVAAGVLVALLVFMRNMNRSLVRSRHTAVIEPSRRVYPQAQEDFLREARSRIVLLELEGALFFGSAERLAREADVIGADARFVVLDLRGVGSIDASGAMLLQQLSTGLGRRGQTLMLAGVTAEHPHGRRLRAFGCFREAPRSDWFADLDRAVEAAELQLLSDAGIALGDTAIALQDSSLFVGLDASQCALVQGHMQMRRLAAGEVLFREGDPADHLYVLTRGSITVVAGNGPEHLRQRFVSFSAGLMLGETAMLDGGGRSAGATADAEAEVFQLTQQGLDRLGREQPALASQLYRNIAVHLSARLRRATSLRRQATG
;
A
#
# COMPACT_ATOMS: atom_id res chain seq x y z
N SER A 1 51.51 3.31 -61.36
CA SER A 1 50.50 3.06 -60.35
C SER A 1 49.15 3.40 -60.96
N ASN A 2 48.31 2.36 -61.06
CA ASN A 2 47.02 2.40 -61.76
C ASN A 2 46.02 3.26 -60.95
N PRO A 3 45.45 4.35 -61.47
CA PRO A 3 44.57 5.24 -60.73
C PRO A 3 43.32 4.59 -60.23
N ARG A 4 42.87 3.52 -60.90
CA ARG A 4 41.71 2.72 -60.43
C ARG A 4 41.99 1.96 -59.12
N VAL A 5 43.21 1.49 -58.87
CA VAL A 5 43.58 0.79 -57.66
C VAL A 5 43.60 1.73 -56.44
N LYS A 6 44.01 3.02 -56.66
CA LYS A 6 43.98 4.03 -55.60
C LYS A 6 42.54 4.42 -55.22
N GLY A 7 41.61 4.43 -56.20
CA GLY A 7 40.18 4.67 -55.92
C GLY A 7 39.57 3.60 -55.01
N TYR A 8 39.72 2.34 -55.35
CA TYR A 8 39.22 1.23 -54.53
C TYR A 8 39.81 1.15 -53.15
N PHE A 9 41.09 1.53 -52.97
CA PHE A 9 41.71 1.56 -51.66
C PHE A 9 41.14 2.67 -50.75
N ILE A 10 40.90 3.86 -51.32
CA ILE A 10 40.28 4.99 -50.59
C ILE A 10 38.84 4.64 -50.19
N GLU A 11 38.06 4.05 -51.09
CA GLU A 11 36.70 3.62 -50.85
C GLU A 11 36.62 2.53 -49.73
N ALA A 12 37.53 1.54 -49.77
CA ALA A 12 37.61 0.49 -48.76
C ALA A 12 37.97 1.04 -47.36
N VAL A 13 38.93 1.99 -47.31
CA VAL A 13 39.32 2.65 -46.06
C VAL A 13 38.17 3.49 -45.50
N LEU A 14 37.49 4.25 -46.37
CA LEU A 14 36.33 5.07 -45.97
C LEU A 14 35.19 4.19 -45.46
N ALA A 15 34.89 3.07 -46.16
CA ALA A 15 33.89 2.11 -45.72
C ALA A 15 34.24 1.48 -44.35
N GLY A 16 35.53 1.16 -44.12
CA GLY A 16 36.02 0.64 -42.84
C GLY A 16 35.85 1.65 -41.68
N ILE A 17 36.19 2.92 -41.95
CA ILE A 17 35.99 4.00 -40.96
C ILE A 17 34.50 4.19 -40.66
N MET A 18 33.66 4.24 -41.70
CA MET A 18 32.20 4.36 -41.53
C MET A 18 31.61 3.20 -40.76
N LEU A 19 32.05 1.98 -41.01
CA LEU A 19 31.62 0.80 -40.25
C LEU A 19 32.03 0.89 -38.78
N THR A 20 33.25 1.30 -38.51
CA THR A 20 33.76 1.46 -37.13
C THR A 20 33.00 2.53 -36.37
N VAL A 21 32.70 3.67 -37.02
CA VAL A 21 31.91 4.74 -36.45
C VAL A 21 30.45 4.27 -36.20
N ALA A 22 29.87 3.55 -37.17
CA ALA A 22 28.51 3.00 -37.01
C ALA A 22 28.41 2.03 -35.82
N VAL A 23 29.39 1.13 -35.65
CA VAL A 23 29.45 0.22 -34.49
C VAL A 23 29.68 0.97 -33.17
N ALA A 24 30.50 2.01 -33.16
CA ALA A 24 30.76 2.86 -32.00
C ALA A 24 29.55 3.72 -31.60
N MET A 25 28.69 4.06 -32.56
CA MET A 25 27.44 4.79 -32.31
C MET A 25 26.29 3.93 -31.77
N VAL A 26 26.43 2.60 -31.77
CA VAL A 26 25.46 1.71 -31.13
C VAL A 26 25.49 1.95 -29.61
N ASP A 27 24.49 2.65 -29.12
CA ASP A 27 24.37 3.09 -27.73
C ASP A 27 24.26 1.90 -26.77
N ARG A 28 24.78 2.07 -25.55
CA ARG A 28 24.70 1.10 -24.45
C ARG A 28 23.26 0.65 -24.18
N TRP A 29 22.27 1.45 -24.55
CA TRP A 29 20.86 1.14 -24.44
C TRP A 29 20.43 0.01 -25.42
N THR A 30 20.89 0.06 -26.66
CA THR A 30 20.66 -0.98 -27.68
C THR A 30 21.27 -2.33 -27.25
N HIS A 31 22.45 -2.30 -26.64
CA HIS A 31 23.07 -3.50 -26.09
C HIS A 31 22.27 -4.12 -24.92
N ARG A 32 21.64 -3.31 -24.08
CA ARG A 32 20.75 -3.79 -23.01
C ARG A 32 19.48 -4.42 -23.56
N LEU A 33 18.87 -3.82 -24.57
CA LEU A 33 17.68 -4.38 -25.24
C LEU A 33 17.98 -5.75 -25.89
N ILE A 34 19.11 -5.87 -26.57
CA ILE A 34 19.56 -7.14 -27.16
C ILE A 34 19.85 -8.17 -26.06
N GLY A 35 20.42 -7.75 -24.92
CA GLY A 35 20.66 -8.58 -23.75
C GLY A 35 19.37 -9.09 -23.12
N GLN A 36 18.37 -8.26 -22.96
CA GLN A 36 17.03 -8.63 -22.43
C GLN A 36 16.31 -9.60 -23.38
N TRP A 37 16.40 -9.38 -24.69
CA TRP A 37 15.84 -10.28 -25.69
C TRP A 37 16.49 -11.68 -25.65
N ARG A 38 17.83 -11.75 -25.47
CA ARG A 38 18.59 -13.00 -25.30
C ARG A 38 18.32 -13.68 -23.94
N GLY A 39 17.99 -12.91 -22.90
CA GLY A 39 17.67 -13.38 -21.56
C GLY A 39 16.27 -13.99 -21.40
N GLY A 40 15.45 -14.03 -22.46
CA GLY A 40 14.13 -14.66 -22.44
C GLY A 40 12.99 -13.76 -21.97
N GLU A 41 13.23 -12.51 -21.62
CA GLU A 41 12.18 -11.51 -21.31
C GLU A 41 11.53 -11.03 -22.63
N ARG A 42 10.59 -11.84 -23.15
CA ARG A 42 9.79 -11.50 -24.33
C ARG A 42 8.60 -10.62 -23.97
N SER A 43 8.86 -9.44 -23.40
CA SER A 43 7.77 -8.47 -23.19
C SER A 43 7.36 -7.87 -24.54
N ALA A 44 6.06 -7.61 -24.71
CA ALA A 44 5.51 -6.98 -25.92
C ALA A 44 6.18 -5.63 -26.22
N ASP A 45 6.61 -4.90 -25.19
CA ASP A 45 7.28 -3.60 -25.26
C ASP A 45 8.67 -3.68 -25.94
N VAL A 46 9.43 -4.77 -25.71
CA VAL A 46 10.74 -4.98 -26.36
C VAL A 46 10.57 -5.21 -27.85
N TRP A 47 9.58 -6.02 -28.26
CA TRP A 47 9.27 -6.26 -29.66
C TRP A 47 8.82 -5.00 -30.38
N GLU A 48 7.97 -4.19 -29.76
CA GLU A 48 7.49 -2.94 -30.30
C GLU A 48 8.66 -1.97 -30.54
N THR A 49 9.57 -1.82 -29.56
CA THR A 49 10.73 -0.96 -29.66
C THR A 49 11.68 -1.42 -30.77
N LEU A 50 11.97 -2.72 -30.87
CA LEU A 50 12.80 -3.27 -31.95
C LEU A 50 12.18 -3.08 -33.32
N ALA A 51 10.85 -3.25 -33.45
CA ALA A 51 10.13 -3.03 -34.71
C ALA A 51 10.22 -1.56 -35.15
N ILE A 52 10.10 -0.60 -34.24
CA ILE A 52 10.24 0.84 -34.52
C ILE A 52 11.64 1.15 -35.02
N VAL A 53 12.68 0.65 -34.35
CA VAL A 53 14.07 0.87 -34.74
C VAL A 53 14.32 0.29 -36.13
N ALA A 54 13.90 -0.95 -36.39
CA ALA A 54 14.05 -1.61 -37.69
C ALA A 54 13.31 -0.83 -38.80
N PHE A 55 12.11 -0.35 -38.53
CA PHE A 55 11.30 0.43 -39.48
C PHE A 55 11.99 1.75 -39.83
N VAL A 56 12.46 2.50 -38.84
CA VAL A 56 13.16 3.79 -39.07
C VAL A 56 14.45 3.57 -39.82
N CYS A 57 15.24 2.53 -39.48
CA CYS A 57 16.46 2.19 -40.20
C CYS A 57 16.17 1.83 -41.68
N ALA A 58 15.14 1.02 -41.94
CA ALA A 58 14.75 0.65 -43.30
C ALA A 58 14.37 1.88 -44.16
N ILE A 59 13.58 2.80 -43.62
CA ILE A 59 13.21 4.05 -44.31
C ILE A 59 14.44 4.93 -44.58
N THR A 60 15.32 5.03 -43.59
CA THR A 60 16.56 5.83 -43.72
C THR A 60 17.43 5.33 -44.86
N VAL A 61 17.57 4.00 -45.00
CA VAL A 61 18.34 3.38 -46.07
C VAL A 61 17.65 3.56 -47.44
N TRP A 62 16.32 3.43 -47.49
CA TRP A 62 15.57 3.47 -48.74
C TRP A 62 15.29 4.86 -49.27
N ARG A 63 14.95 5.83 -48.40
CA ARG A 63 14.51 7.18 -48.78
C ARG A 63 15.47 8.29 -48.36
N GLY A 64 16.55 7.95 -47.67
CA GLY A 64 17.55 8.90 -47.18
C GLY A 64 17.29 9.41 -45.77
N PHE A 65 18.32 10.02 -45.21
CA PHE A 65 18.39 10.44 -43.80
C PHE A 65 17.24 11.38 -43.38
N ALA A 66 16.93 12.40 -44.17
CA ALA A 66 15.90 13.38 -43.82
C ALA A 66 14.50 12.75 -43.66
N VAL A 67 14.14 11.82 -44.55
CA VAL A 67 12.87 11.12 -44.54
C VAL A 67 12.84 10.12 -43.38
N GLY A 68 13.96 9.46 -43.06
CA GLY A 68 14.09 8.57 -41.90
C GLY A 68 13.86 9.30 -40.57
N VAL A 69 14.45 10.48 -40.39
CA VAL A 69 14.25 11.32 -39.22
C VAL A 69 12.78 11.75 -39.09
N ALA A 70 12.17 12.23 -40.18
CA ALA A 70 10.75 12.63 -40.16
C ALA A 70 9.83 11.46 -39.80
N ALA A 71 10.08 10.26 -40.36
CA ALA A 71 9.34 9.05 -40.04
C ALA A 71 9.53 8.62 -38.57
N GLY A 72 10.76 8.73 -38.05
CA GLY A 72 11.05 8.44 -36.64
C GLY A 72 10.32 9.37 -35.69
N VAL A 73 10.28 10.66 -35.97
CA VAL A 73 9.54 11.66 -35.20
C VAL A 73 8.03 11.36 -35.24
N LEU A 74 7.49 11.04 -36.42
CA LEU A 74 6.07 10.70 -36.57
C LEU A 74 5.70 9.45 -35.78
N VAL A 75 6.50 8.38 -35.85
CA VAL A 75 6.28 7.15 -35.09
C VAL A 75 6.39 7.41 -33.60
N ALA A 76 7.40 8.16 -33.14
CA ALA A 76 7.54 8.53 -31.74
C ALA A 76 6.31 9.31 -31.23
N LEU A 77 5.77 10.22 -32.06
CA LEU A 77 4.56 10.99 -31.75
C LEU A 77 3.32 10.08 -31.64
N LEU A 78 3.17 9.12 -32.57
CA LEU A 78 2.08 8.14 -32.52
C LEU A 78 2.15 7.22 -31.31
N VAL A 79 3.34 6.72 -30.96
CA VAL A 79 3.56 5.91 -29.76
C VAL A 79 3.29 6.73 -28.50
N PHE A 80 3.76 7.97 -28.48
CA PHE A 80 3.45 8.89 -27.36
C PHE A 80 1.95 9.12 -27.21
N MET A 81 1.23 9.39 -28.31
CA MET A 81 -0.23 9.56 -28.30
C MET A 81 -0.96 8.28 -27.84
N ARG A 82 -0.47 7.10 -28.27
CA ARG A 82 -1.02 5.82 -27.82
C ARG A 82 -0.81 5.60 -26.32
N ASN A 83 0.38 5.92 -25.80
CA ASN A 83 0.68 5.81 -24.37
C ASN A 83 -0.08 6.84 -23.53
N MET A 84 -0.31 8.04 -24.07
CA MET A 84 -1.24 9.01 -23.49
C MET A 84 -2.67 8.49 -23.39
N ASN A 85 -3.05 7.54 -24.24
CA ASN A 85 -4.40 7.00 -24.31
C ASN A 85 -4.64 5.80 -23.35
N ARG A 86 -3.62 5.35 -22.61
CA ARG A 86 -3.80 4.33 -21.54
C ARG A 86 -4.63 4.91 -20.40
N SER A 87 -5.52 4.10 -19.84
CA SER A 87 -6.36 4.53 -18.71
C SER A 87 -5.47 4.92 -17.54
N LEU A 88 -5.69 6.11 -16.97
CA LEU A 88 -5.02 6.54 -15.74
C LEU A 88 -5.48 5.68 -14.55
N VAL A 89 -6.75 5.27 -14.55
CA VAL A 89 -7.30 4.38 -13.52
C VAL A 89 -6.99 2.95 -13.91
N ARG A 90 -6.10 2.32 -13.15
CA ARG A 90 -5.71 0.92 -13.31
C ARG A 90 -6.79 -0.02 -12.79
N SER A 91 -7.28 0.26 -11.59
CA SER A 91 -8.33 -0.52 -10.97
C SER A 91 -9.28 0.37 -10.16
N ARG A 92 -10.52 -0.09 -10.03
CA ARG A 92 -11.55 0.51 -9.19
C ARG A 92 -12.21 -0.59 -8.38
N HIS A 93 -12.17 -0.47 -7.07
CA HIS A 93 -12.83 -1.40 -6.15
C HIS A 93 -13.23 -0.68 -4.86
N THR A 94 -13.78 -1.40 -3.92
CA THR A 94 -14.16 -0.87 -2.61
C THR A 94 -13.31 -1.50 -1.52
N ALA A 95 -13.27 -0.89 -0.34
CA ALA A 95 -12.58 -1.46 0.82
C ALA A 95 -13.18 -2.79 1.31
N VAL A 96 -14.30 -3.25 0.74
CA VAL A 96 -14.80 -4.61 0.93
C VAL A 96 -13.82 -5.64 0.38
N ILE A 97 -13.20 -5.35 -0.77
CA ILE A 97 -12.21 -6.22 -1.43
C ILE A 97 -10.85 -6.05 -0.75
N GLU A 98 -10.44 -4.83 -0.46
CA GLU A 98 -9.15 -4.52 0.16
C GLU A 98 -9.34 -3.71 1.45
N PRO A 99 -9.71 -4.37 2.58
CA PRO A 99 -9.84 -3.73 3.88
C PRO A 99 -8.47 -3.38 4.45
N SER A 100 -8.43 -2.47 5.42
CA SER A 100 -7.19 -2.14 6.12
C SER A 100 -6.63 -3.36 6.88
N ARG A 101 -5.35 -3.30 7.19
CA ARG A 101 -4.68 -4.33 8.03
C ARG A 101 -4.99 -4.18 9.52
N ARG A 102 -5.87 -3.26 9.88
CA ARG A 102 -6.31 -3.11 11.26
C ARG A 102 -7.32 -4.19 11.63
N VAL A 103 -7.13 -4.80 12.78
CA VAL A 103 -8.07 -5.78 13.35
C VAL A 103 -8.96 -5.04 14.33
N TYR A 104 -10.25 -5.25 14.19
CA TYR A 104 -11.29 -4.64 15.01
C TYR A 104 -11.99 -5.68 15.89
N PRO A 105 -12.51 -5.30 17.06
CA PRO A 105 -13.45 -6.13 17.81
C PRO A 105 -14.67 -6.53 16.95
N GLN A 106 -15.29 -7.66 17.27
CA GLN A 106 -16.35 -8.27 16.44
C GLN A 106 -17.49 -7.28 16.11
N ALA A 107 -17.96 -6.51 17.07
CA ALA A 107 -19.05 -5.55 16.86
C ALA A 107 -18.68 -4.44 15.85
N GLN A 108 -17.43 -3.95 15.90
CA GLN A 108 -16.92 -2.97 14.94
C GLN A 108 -16.73 -3.60 13.55
N GLU A 109 -16.22 -4.84 13.49
CA GLU A 109 -16.02 -5.56 12.22
C GLU A 109 -17.36 -5.89 11.54
N ASP A 110 -18.39 -6.23 12.31
CA ASP A 110 -19.74 -6.49 11.78
C ASP A 110 -20.34 -5.23 11.14
N PHE A 111 -20.18 -4.07 11.77
CA PHE A 111 -20.56 -2.78 11.17
C PHE A 111 -19.73 -2.48 9.93
N LEU A 112 -18.40 -2.61 9.99
CA LEU A 112 -17.51 -2.30 8.88
C LEU A 112 -17.69 -3.22 7.67
N ARG A 113 -18.17 -4.43 7.85
CA ARG A 113 -18.45 -5.38 6.75
C ARG A 113 -19.39 -4.78 5.71
N GLU A 114 -20.41 -4.04 6.13
CA GLU A 114 -21.33 -3.33 5.24
C GLU A 114 -20.82 -1.94 4.88
N ALA A 115 -20.30 -1.22 5.86
CA ALA A 115 -19.90 0.17 5.70
C ALA A 115 -18.70 0.36 4.75
N ARG A 116 -17.82 -0.63 4.59
CA ARG A 116 -16.67 -0.59 3.65
C ARG A 116 -17.07 -0.40 2.19
N SER A 117 -18.30 -0.75 1.82
CA SER A 117 -18.85 -0.44 0.48
C SER A 117 -18.88 1.06 0.17
N ARG A 118 -18.88 1.91 1.21
CA ARG A 118 -18.87 3.36 1.14
C ARG A 118 -17.45 3.96 0.98
N ILE A 119 -16.42 3.14 0.95
CA ILE A 119 -15.02 3.52 0.68
C ILE A 119 -14.65 3.02 -0.70
N VAL A 120 -14.50 3.93 -1.65
CA VAL A 120 -14.11 3.63 -3.04
C VAL A 120 -12.62 3.86 -3.22
N LEU A 121 -11.94 2.87 -3.76
CA LEU A 121 -10.50 2.88 -4.01
C LEU A 121 -10.27 3.00 -5.52
N LEU A 122 -9.43 3.94 -5.92
CA LEU A 122 -8.99 4.14 -7.31
C LEU A 122 -7.47 4.08 -7.35
N GLU A 123 -6.93 3.04 -7.95
CA GLU A 123 -5.49 2.93 -8.21
C GLU A 123 -5.15 3.67 -9.49
N LEU A 124 -4.23 4.62 -9.39
CA LEU A 124 -3.78 5.42 -10.52
C LEU A 124 -2.40 4.94 -11.00
N GLU A 125 -2.22 4.90 -12.33
CA GLU A 125 -0.95 4.52 -12.96
C GLU A 125 -0.60 5.46 -14.11
N GLY A 126 0.68 5.84 -14.21
CA GLY A 126 1.18 6.69 -15.27
C GLY A 126 1.38 8.15 -14.85
N ALA A 127 1.22 9.09 -15.78
CA ALA A 127 1.40 10.52 -15.51
C ALA A 127 0.05 11.23 -15.37
N LEU A 128 -0.05 12.07 -14.36
CA LEU A 128 -1.23 12.91 -14.11
C LEU A 128 -1.01 14.29 -14.75
N PHE A 129 -1.66 14.51 -15.89
CA PHE A 129 -1.61 15.74 -16.69
C PHE A 129 -2.98 16.03 -17.31
N PHE A 130 -3.13 17.12 -18.04
CA PHE A 130 -4.40 17.58 -18.59
C PHE A 130 -5.22 16.47 -19.31
N GLY A 131 -4.58 15.69 -20.20
CA GLY A 131 -5.29 14.64 -20.96
C GLY A 131 -5.77 13.45 -20.12
N SER A 132 -5.04 13.08 -19.05
CA SER A 132 -5.44 12.04 -18.10
C SER A 132 -6.44 12.56 -17.06
N ALA A 133 -6.38 13.85 -16.77
CA ALA A 133 -7.19 14.57 -15.81
C ALA A 133 -8.69 14.47 -16.11
N GLU A 134 -9.09 14.67 -17.36
CA GLU A 134 -10.48 14.59 -17.78
C GLU A 134 -11.11 13.20 -17.57
N ARG A 135 -10.27 12.14 -17.70
CA ARG A 135 -10.75 10.78 -17.44
C ARG A 135 -10.96 10.50 -15.97
N LEU A 136 -10.05 10.98 -15.11
CA LEU A 136 -10.23 10.85 -13.67
C LEU A 136 -11.49 11.58 -13.20
N ALA A 137 -11.79 12.75 -13.79
CA ALA A 137 -13.02 13.47 -13.50
C ALA A 137 -14.27 12.64 -13.89
N ARG A 138 -14.26 12.04 -15.08
CA ARG A 138 -15.38 11.15 -15.51
C ARG A 138 -15.53 9.92 -14.61
N GLU A 139 -14.43 9.28 -14.20
CA GLU A 139 -14.48 8.17 -13.24
C GLU A 139 -15.05 8.60 -11.89
N ALA A 140 -14.68 9.79 -11.43
CA ALA A 140 -15.23 10.37 -10.21
C ALA A 140 -16.73 10.69 -10.30
N ASP A 141 -17.22 11.10 -11.48
CA ASP A 141 -18.64 11.36 -11.68
C ASP A 141 -19.50 10.09 -11.64
N VAL A 142 -18.91 8.94 -11.94
CA VAL A 142 -19.57 7.62 -11.84
C VAL A 142 -19.53 7.07 -10.40
N ILE A 143 -18.80 7.70 -9.48
CA ILE A 143 -18.78 7.30 -8.06
C ILE A 143 -20.18 7.62 -7.48
N GLY A 144 -20.85 6.57 -6.98
CA GLY A 144 -22.20 6.69 -6.45
C GLY A 144 -22.30 7.67 -5.27
N ALA A 145 -23.50 8.20 -5.06
CA ALA A 145 -23.80 9.11 -3.94
C ALA A 145 -23.60 8.43 -2.57
N ASP A 146 -23.63 7.10 -2.51
CA ASP A 146 -23.45 6.32 -1.28
C ASP A 146 -21.99 6.25 -0.82
N ALA A 147 -21.03 6.57 -1.69
CA ALA A 147 -19.63 6.65 -1.31
C ALA A 147 -19.43 7.80 -0.32
N ARG A 148 -18.78 7.53 0.81
CA ARG A 148 -18.40 8.53 1.82
C ARG A 148 -16.96 8.97 1.64
N PHE A 149 -16.09 8.02 1.27
CA PHE A 149 -14.66 8.25 1.06
C PHE A 149 -14.23 7.76 -0.32
N VAL A 150 -13.40 8.57 -0.96
CA VAL A 150 -12.74 8.25 -2.24
C VAL A 150 -11.25 8.30 -2.00
N VAL A 151 -10.59 7.16 -2.07
CA VAL A 151 -9.15 7.03 -1.88
C VAL A 151 -8.48 6.92 -3.25
N LEU A 152 -7.58 7.83 -3.57
CA LEU A 152 -6.74 7.77 -4.76
C LEU A 152 -5.36 7.25 -4.37
N ASP A 153 -4.98 6.10 -4.89
CA ASP A 153 -3.63 5.57 -4.74
C ASP A 153 -2.71 6.14 -5.83
N LEU A 154 -1.78 6.99 -5.41
CA LEU A 154 -0.82 7.68 -6.27
C LEU A 154 0.55 6.96 -6.36
N ARG A 155 0.71 5.76 -5.79
CA ARG A 155 1.98 5.02 -5.81
C ARG A 155 2.42 4.68 -7.24
N GLY A 156 1.47 4.40 -8.14
CA GLY A 156 1.72 4.13 -9.55
C GLY A 156 1.89 5.39 -10.42
N VAL A 157 1.70 6.59 -9.84
CA VAL A 157 1.82 7.86 -10.57
C VAL A 157 3.29 8.27 -10.66
N GLY A 158 3.83 8.33 -11.88
CA GLY A 158 5.24 8.70 -12.13
C GLY A 158 5.49 10.21 -12.03
N SER A 159 4.53 11.04 -12.41
CA SER A 159 4.65 12.51 -12.36
C SER A 159 3.28 13.19 -12.27
N ILE A 160 3.29 14.36 -11.64
CA ILE A 160 2.12 15.25 -11.55
C ILE A 160 2.54 16.62 -12.07
N ASP A 161 1.85 17.14 -13.09
CA ASP A 161 2.03 18.51 -13.55
C ASP A 161 1.05 19.49 -12.89
N ALA A 162 1.12 20.78 -13.26
CA ALA A 162 0.23 21.81 -12.70
C ALA A 162 -1.25 21.50 -13.00
N SER A 163 -1.56 21.00 -14.20
CA SER A 163 -2.94 20.68 -14.59
C SER A 163 -3.49 19.48 -13.81
N GLY A 164 -2.67 18.44 -13.61
CA GLY A 164 -3.01 17.31 -12.77
C GLY A 164 -3.23 17.70 -11.30
N ALA A 165 -2.40 18.58 -10.76
CA ALA A 165 -2.56 19.09 -9.40
C ALA A 165 -3.86 19.90 -9.24
N MET A 166 -4.16 20.79 -10.19
CA MET A 166 -5.43 21.56 -10.19
C MET A 166 -6.64 20.64 -10.29
N LEU A 167 -6.57 19.59 -11.08
CA LEU A 167 -7.66 18.62 -11.16
C LEU A 167 -7.90 17.91 -9.82
N LEU A 168 -6.85 17.42 -9.16
CA LEU A 168 -7.00 16.79 -7.84
C LEU A 168 -7.66 17.74 -6.84
N GLN A 169 -7.32 19.04 -6.91
CA GLN A 169 -7.97 20.09 -6.09
C GLN A 169 -9.45 20.25 -6.46
N GLN A 170 -9.79 20.31 -7.75
CA GLN A 170 -11.16 20.42 -8.22
C GLN A 170 -11.98 19.19 -7.82
N LEU A 171 -11.40 18.00 -7.94
CA LEU A 171 -12.00 16.74 -7.53
C LEU A 171 -12.31 16.74 -6.03
N SER A 172 -11.36 17.15 -5.20
CA SER A 172 -11.54 17.29 -3.76
C SER A 172 -12.71 18.23 -3.43
N THR A 173 -12.73 19.39 -4.09
CA THR A 173 -13.82 20.38 -3.89
C THR A 173 -15.17 19.84 -4.38
N GLY A 174 -15.20 19.16 -5.52
CA GLY A 174 -16.40 18.57 -6.11
C GLY A 174 -16.99 17.46 -5.22
N LEU A 175 -16.16 16.57 -4.74
CA LEU A 175 -16.54 15.51 -3.79
C LEU A 175 -17.02 16.09 -2.46
N GLY A 176 -16.31 17.10 -1.93
CA GLY A 176 -16.70 17.79 -0.70
C GLY A 176 -18.10 18.42 -0.77
N ARG A 177 -18.51 18.99 -1.91
CA ARG A 177 -19.86 19.49 -2.13
C ARG A 177 -20.95 18.41 -2.09
N ARG A 178 -20.57 17.15 -2.37
CA ARG A 178 -21.44 15.96 -2.27
C ARG A 178 -21.40 15.32 -0.89
N GLY A 179 -20.66 15.90 0.09
CA GLY A 179 -20.43 15.32 1.40
C GLY A 179 -19.47 14.13 1.40
N GLN A 180 -18.70 13.96 0.33
CA GLN A 180 -17.70 12.92 0.16
C GLN A 180 -16.30 13.47 0.45
N THR A 181 -15.41 12.66 1.00
CA THR A 181 -14.04 13.07 1.33
C THR A 181 -13.04 12.39 0.39
N LEU A 182 -12.15 13.19 -0.20
CA LEU A 182 -11.02 12.70 -0.99
C LEU A 182 -9.83 12.44 -0.08
N MET A 183 -9.26 11.24 -0.17
CA MET A 183 -8.03 10.85 0.51
C MET A 183 -6.97 10.47 -0.52
N LEU A 184 -5.71 10.88 -0.29
CA LEU A 184 -4.58 10.59 -1.18
C LEU A 184 -3.62 9.61 -0.49
N ALA A 185 -3.43 8.43 -1.07
CA ALA A 185 -2.48 7.42 -0.64
C ALA A 185 -1.19 7.48 -1.48
N GLY A 186 -0.05 7.09 -0.90
CA GLY A 186 1.27 7.20 -1.54
C GLY A 186 1.82 8.62 -1.57
N VAL A 187 1.29 9.52 -0.73
CA VAL A 187 1.70 10.93 -0.66
C VAL A 187 1.89 11.34 0.79
N THR A 188 3.08 11.86 1.08
CA THR A 188 3.36 12.57 2.32
C THR A 188 3.86 13.97 2.02
N ALA A 189 4.00 14.80 3.04
CA ALA A 189 4.52 16.15 2.88
C ALA A 189 5.93 16.19 2.26
N GLU A 190 6.74 15.20 2.57
CA GLU A 190 8.14 15.04 2.15
C GLU A 190 8.27 14.29 0.81
N HIS A 191 7.23 13.57 0.40
CA HIS A 191 7.21 12.84 -0.86
C HIS A 191 7.29 13.81 -2.06
N PRO A 192 7.96 13.45 -3.17
CA PRO A 192 8.06 14.32 -4.36
C PRO A 192 6.70 14.82 -4.87
N HIS A 193 5.67 13.98 -4.86
CA HIS A 193 4.31 14.38 -5.25
C HIS A 193 3.71 15.39 -4.27
N GLY A 194 3.87 15.19 -2.96
CA GLY A 194 3.38 16.14 -1.95
C GLY A 194 4.05 17.50 -2.05
N ARG A 195 5.37 17.54 -2.29
CA ARG A 195 6.09 18.80 -2.52
C ARG A 195 5.59 19.51 -3.78
N ARG A 196 5.32 18.78 -4.88
CA ARG A 196 4.78 19.34 -6.12
C ARG A 196 3.36 19.89 -5.95
N LEU A 197 2.46 19.14 -5.31
CA LEU A 197 1.09 19.59 -5.03
C LEU A 197 1.10 20.89 -4.23
N ARG A 198 1.98 21.04 -3.25
CA ARG A 198 2.14 22.30 -2.50
C ARG A 198 2.75 23.41 -3.34
N ALA A 199 3.76 23.12 -4.16
CA ALA A 199 4.38 24.10 -5.04
C ALA A 199 3.38 24.71 -6.01
N PHE A 200 2.41 23.93 -6.48
CA PHE A 200 1.31 24.41 -7.32
C PHE A 200 0.18 25.09 -6.53
N GLY A 201 0.32 25.23 -5.21
CA GLY A 201 -0.65 25.91 -4.37
C GLY A 201 -1.92 25.11 -4.09
N CYS A 202 -1.95 23.81 -4.45
CA CYS A 202 -3.07 22.94 -4.20
C CYS A 202 -3.08 22.41 -2.74
N PHE A 203 -4.27 22.14 -2.22
CA PHE A 203 -4.46 21.57 -0.88
C PHE A 203 -3.89 22.42 0.27
N ARG A 204 -3.81 23.74 0.12
CA ARG A 204 -3.32 24.65 1.18
C ARG A 204 -4.21 24.65 2.40
N GLU A 205 -5.51 24.55 2.21
CA GLU A 205 -6.55 24.58 3.24
C GLU A 205 -7.05 23.17 3.61
N ALA A 206 -6.67 22.13 2.84
CA ALA A 206 -7.05 20.76 3.15
C ALA A 206 -6.34 20.31 4.42
N PRO A 207 -7.03 19.68 5.37
CA PRO A 207 -6.39 19.12 6.52
C PRO A 207 -5.32 18.12 6.06
N ARG A 208 -4.13 18.16 6.67
CA ARG A 208 -3.03 17.19 6.39
C ARG A 208 -3.43 15.76 6.70
N SER A 209 -4.57 15.56 7.33
CA SER A 209 -5.19 14.29 7.67
C SER A 209 -5.66 13.47 6.46
N ASP A 210 -5.71 14.06 5.26
CA ASP A 210 -6.20 13.37 4.06
C ASP A 210 -5.07 12.83 3.17
N TRP A 211 -3.81 12.94 3.61
CA TRP A 211 -2.62 12.45 2.90
C TRP A 211 -1.96 11.33 3.70
N PHE A 212 -1.79 10.19 3.06
CA PHE A 212 -1.31 8.97 3.70
C PHE A 212 -0.10 8.40 2.97
N ALA A 213 0.84 7.82 3.73
CA ALA A 213 2.04 7.21 3.18
C ALA A 213 1.74 6.02 2.27
N ASP A 214 0.67 5.30 2.55
CA ASP A 214 0.24 4.12 1.80
C ASP A 214 -1.29 3.97 1.79
N LEU A 215 -1.78 3.04 0.95
CA LEU A 215 -3.20 2.76 0.78
C LEU A 215 -3.83 2.19 2.06
N ASP A 216 -3.11 1.33 2.77
CA ASP A 216 -3.58 0.69 4.00
C ASP A 216 -3.92 1.71 5.09
N ARG A 217 -3.06 2.73 5.26
CA ARG A 217 -3.31 3.83 6.21
C ARG A 217 -4.48 4.72 5.79
N ALA A 218 -4.65 4.96 4.50
CA ALA A 218 -5.79 5.72 3.99
C ALA A 218 -7.12 4.98 4.23
N VAL A 219 -7.16 3.68 3.95
CA VAL A 219 -8.33 2.84 4.20
C VAL A 219 -8.62 2.75 5.69
N GLU A 220 -7.60 2.56 6.54
CA GLU A 220 -7.75 2.57 7.99
C GLU A 220 -8.38 3.86 8.51
N ALA A 221 -7.89 5.00 8.04
CA ALA A 221 -8.43 6.31 8.43
C ALA A 221 -9.90 6.46 8.02
N ALA A 222 -10.25 5.99 6.81
CA ALA A 222 -11.64 5.99 6.34
C ALA A 222 -12.53 5.06 7.19
N GLU A 223 -12.05 3.86 7.55
CA GLU A 223 -12.77 2.92 8.43
C GLU A 223 -13.00 3.51 9.83
N LEU A 224 -11.97 4.13 10.41
CA LEU A 224 -12.07 4.80 11.72
C LEU A 224 -13.08 5.95 11.67
N GLN A 225 -13.08 6.73 10.59
CA GLN A 225 -14.05 7.82 10.44
C GLN A 225 -15.49 7.29 10.29
N LEU A 226 -15.70 6.16 9.56
CA LEU A 226 -17.02 5.53 9.47
C LEU A 226 -17.52 5.06 10.84
N LEU A 227 -16.64 4.48 11.67
CA LEU A 227 -16.98 4.09 13.04
C LEU A 227 -17.32 5.32 13.89
N SER A 228 -16.53 6.39 13.78
CA SER A 228 -16.79 7.65 14.48
C SER A 228 -18.11 8.29 14.06
N ASP A 229 -18.39 8.35 12.75
CA ASP A 229 -19.64 8.91 12.19
C ASP A 229 -20.88 8.12 12.68
N ALA A 230 -20.71 6.82 12.98
CA ALA A 230 -21.74 5.94 13.55
C ALA A 230 -21.84 6.02 15.09
N GLY A 231 -21.00 6.83 15.76
CA GLY A 231 -20.96 6.92 17.22
C GLY A 231 -20.39 5.66 17.91
N ILE A 232 -19.69 4.82 17.16
CA ILE A 232 -19.07 3.61 17.71
C ILE A 232 -17.73 4.02 18.32
N ALA A 233 -17.51 3.65 19.59
CA ALA A 233 -16.30 4.01 20.33
C ALA A 233 -15.03 3.58 19.59
N LEU A 234 -14.16 4.53 19.34
CA LEU A 234 -12.79 4.32 18.84
C LEU A 234 -11.87 4.05 20.03
N GLY A 235 -10.73 3.44 19.79
CA GLY A 235 -9.76 3.03 20.80
C GLY A 235 -9.24 4.11 21.75
N ASP A 236 -9.57 5.39 21.55
CA ASP A 236 -9.20 6.49 22.45
C ASP A 236 -9.94 6.44 23.79
N THR A 237 -11.12 5.82 23.83
CA THR A 237 -11.86 5.56 25.07
C THR A 237 -11.44 4.19 25.61
N ALA A 238 -10.98 4.16 26.87
CA ALA A 238 -10.66 2.90 27.53
C ALA A 238 -11.93 2.05 27.63
N ILE A 239 -11.85 0.81 27.17
CA ILE A 239 -12.89 -0.19 27.36
C ILE A 239 -12.65 -0.93 28.67
N ALA A 240 -13.71 -1.45 29.28
CA ALA A 240 -13.54 -2.31 30.42
C ALA A 240 -12.85 -3.63 29.99
N LEU A 241 -11.94 -4.12 30.82
CA LEU A 241 -11.17 -5.34 30.53
C LEU A 241 -12.10 -6.55 30.27
N GLN A 242 -13.20 -6.62 30.96
CA GLN A 242 -14.23 -7.67 30.82
C GLN A 242 -14.91 -7.65 29.43
N ASP A 243 -14.90 -6.52 28.70
CA ASP A 243 -15.49 -6.41 27.37
C ASP A 243 -14.51 -6.84 26.27
N SER A 244 -13.31 -7.27 26.65
CA SER A 244 -12.29 -7.69 25.70
C SER A 244 -12.49 -9.14 25.22
N SER A 245 -11.86 -9.46 24.10
CA SER A 245 -11.95 -10.77 23.45
C SER A 245 -11.50 -11.95 24.32
N LEU A 246 -10.63 -11.72 25.32
CA LEU A 246 -10.18 -12.76 26.25
C LEU A 246 -11.26 -13.16 27.24
N PHE A 247 -12.15 -12.25 27.62
CA PHE A 247 -13.13 -12.40 28.69
C PHE A 247 -14.52 -12.84 28.21
N VAL A 248 -14.68 -13.14 26.94
CA VAL A 248 -15.96 -13.58 26.36
C VAL A 248 -16.48 -14.83 27.06
N GLY A 249 -17.73 -14.76 27.55
CA GLY A 249 -18.40 -15.88 28.21
C GLY A 249 -17.98 -16.11 29.66
N LEU A 250 -17.25 -15.21 30.30
CA LEU A 250 -16.93 -15.23 31.72
C LEU A 250 -17.95 -14.41 32.53
N ASP A 251 -18.28 -14.88 33.72
CA ASP A 251 -19.05 -14.09 34.66
C ASP A 251 -18.17 -13.08 35.42
N ALA A 252 -18.80 -12.17 36.20
CA ALA A 252 -18.10 -11.11 36.92
C ALA A 252 -17.06 -11.64 37.93
N SER A 253 -17.33 -12.76 38.58
CA SER A 253 -16.43 -13.39 39.57
C SER A 253 -15.20 -13.99 38.85
N GLN A 254 -15.42 -14.66 37.74
CA GLN A 254 -14.37 -15.20 36.86
C GLN A 254 -13.50 -14.10 36.27
N CYS A 255 -14.13 -13.01 35.82
CA CYS A 255 -13.40 -11.83 35.34
C CYS A 255 -12.47 -11.25 36.42
N ALA A 256 -12.96 -11.08 37.64
CA ALA A 256 -12.16 -10.58 38.76
C ALA A 256 -10.99 -11.51 39.10
N LEU A 257 -11.18 -12.82 39.05
CA LEU A 257 -10.12 -13.82 39.27
C LEU A 257 -9.02 -13.69 38.19
N VAL A 258 -9.38 -13.66 36.93
CA VAL A 258 -8.39 -13.49 35.84
C VAL A 258 -7.67 -12.14 35.96
N GLN A 259 -8.40 -11.07 36.21
CA GLN A 259 -7.83 -9.73 36.41
C GLN A 259 -6.82 -9.69 37.57
N GLY A 260 -7.05 -10.46 38.65
CA GLY A 260 -6.12 -10.58 39.77
C GLY A 260 -4.75 -11.19 39.39
N HIS A 261 -4.66 -11.89 38.25
CA HIS A 261 -3.41 -12.42 37.68
C HIS A 261 -2.81 -11.55 36.61
N MET A 262 -3.42 -10.38 36.32
CA MET A 262 -2.95 -9.47 35.28
C MET A 262 -2.31 -8.21 35.87
N GLN A 263 -1.39 -7.63 35.12
CA GLN A 263 -0.77 -6.35 35.47
C GLN A 263 -1.03 -5.34 34.35
N MET A 264 -1.45 -4.14 34.75
CA MET A 264 -1.66 -3.05 33.80
C MET A 264 -0.34 -2.35 33.49
N ARG A 265 -0.09 -2.10 32.21
CA ARG A 265 1.03 -1.32 31.71
C ARG A 265 0.52 -0.22 30.77
N ARG A 266 1.01 1.01 30.96
CA ARG A 266 0.79 2.13 30.07
C ARG A 266 1.98 2.30 29.13
N LEU A 267 1.68 2.63 27.89
CA LEU A 267 2.66 2.85 26.83
C LEU A 267 2.46 4.25 26.27
N ALA A 268 3.56 4.98 26.10
CA ALA A 268 3.56 6.24 25.36
C ALA A 268 3.47 5.98 23.85
N ALA A 269 3.06 6.99 23.09
CA ALA A 269 3.11 6.94 21.63
C ALA A 269 4.53 6.62 21.14
N GLY A 270 4.66 5.63 20.26
CA GLY A 270 5.94 5.15 19.74
C GLY A 270 6.71 4.21 20.68
N GLU A 271 6.20 3.93 21.87
CA GLU A 271 6.86 3.00 22.80
C GLU A 271 6.74 1.55 22.30
N VAL A 272 7.88 0.84 22.37
CA VAL A 272 7.95 -0.56 21.98
C VAL A 272 7.43 -1.44 23.12
N LEU A 273 6.39 -2.24 22.85
CA LEU A 273 5.86 -3.21 23.79
C LEU A 273 6.79 -4.43 23.91
N PHE A 274 7.21 -4.98 22.76
CA PHE A 274 8.21 -6.03 22.64
C PHE A 274 8.85 -6.00 21.25
N ARG A 275 10.04 -6.60 21.12
CA ARG A 275 10.76 -6.74 19.85
C ARG A 275 10.66 -8.16 19.31
N GLU A 276 10.87 -8.31 18.00
CA GLU A 276 11.03 -9.62 17.38
C GLU A 276 12.19 -10.37 18.04
N GLY A 277 11.97 -11.66 18.37
CA GLY A 277 12.93 -12.52 19.05
C GLY A 277 12.94 -12.41 20.60
N ASP A 278 12.25 -11.41 21.18
CA ASP A 278 12.15 -11.31 22.65
C ASP A 278 11.48 -12.57 23.25
N PRO A 279 11.78 -12.93 24.50
CA PRO A 279 11.04 -13.98 25.22
C PRO A 279 9.54 -13.71 25.25
N ALA A 280 8.74 -14.76 25.07
CA ALA A 280 7.28 -14.63 24.94
C ALA A 280 6.54 -15.28 26.12
N ASP A 281 6.74 -14.75 27.29
CA ASP A 281 6.17 -15.21 28.56
C ASP A 281 4.85 -14.53 28.96
N HIS A 282 4.34 -13.61 28.11
CA HIS A 282 3.11 -12.85 28.35
C HIS A 282 2.21 -12.82 27.11
N LEU A 283 0.90 -12.83 27.32
CA LEU A 283 -0.07 -12.26 26.37
C LEU A 283 -0.53 -10.89 26.89
N TYR A 284 -1.01 -10.07 26.00
CA TYR A 284 -1.49 -8.73 26.30
C TYR A 284 -2.93 -8.54 25.84
N VAL A 285 -3.73 -7.86 26.63
CA VAL A 285 -5.07 -7.40 26.27
C VAL A 285 -5.03 -5.88 26.19
N LEU A 286 -5.31 -5.34 25.01
CA LEU A 286 -5.33 -3.90 24.77
C LEU A 286 -6.68 -3.34 25.19
N THR A 287 -6.69 -2.41 26.15
CA THR A 287 -7.92 -1.75 26.63
C THR A 287 -8.06 -0.32 26.15
N ARG A 288 -6.95 0.34 25.77
CA ARG A 288 -6.97 1.69 25.21
C ARG A 288 -5.87 1.85 24.16
N GLY A 289 -6.13 2.64 23.14
CA GLY A 289 -5.20 2.98 22.08
C GLY A 289 -5.15 1.95 20.95
N SER A 290 -4.04 1.91 20.25
CA SER A 290 -3.76 0.94 19.18
C SER A 290 -2.30 0.51 19.20
N ILE A 291 -2.05 -0.74 18.82
CA ILE A 291 -0.71 -1.32 18.73
C ILE A 291 -0.51 -1.87 17.33
N THR A 292 0.56 -1.41 16.67
CA THR A 292 0.99 -1.91 15.37
C THR A 292 2.08 -2.97 15.55
N VAL A 293 1.87 -4.10 14.88
CA VAL A 293 2.84 -5.19 14.76
C VAL A 293 3.59 -5.04 13.45
N VAL A 294 4.92 -5.03 13.53
CA VAL A 294 5.83 -4.84 12.40
C VAL A 294 6.80 -6.01 12.28
N ALA A 295 7.07 -6.42 11.04
CA ALA A 295 8.12 -7.41 10.76
C ALA A 295 9.45 -6.74 10.46
N GLY A 296 10.52 -7.41 10.89
CA GLY A 296 11.89 -7.04 10.61
C GLY A 296 12.50 -6.16 11.71
N ASN A 297 13.77 -6.46 12.01
CA ASN A 297 14.59 -5.74 12.98
C ASN A 297 15.37 -4.58 12.35
N GLY A 298 15.05 -4.19 11.11
CA GLY A 298 15.69 -3.09 10.39
C GLY A 298 15.27 -1.70 10.88
N PRO A 299 15.84 -0.64 10.27
CA PRO A 299 15.44 0.74 10.52
C PRO A 299 13.92 0.93 10.35
N GLU A 300 13.33 1.84 11.11
CA GLU A 300 11.89 2.04 11.19
C GLU A 300 11.20 2.23 9.83
N HIS A 301 11.86 2.91 8.89
CA HIS A 301 11.36 3.16 7.53
C HIS A 301 11.35 1.92 6.61
N LEU A 302 12.02 0.82 7.00
CA LEU A 302 12.05 -0.46 6.28
C LEU A 302 11.15 -1.52 6.92
N ARG A 303 10.56 -1.23 8.10
CA ARG A 303 9.69 -2.16 8.81
C ARG A 303 8.34 -2.25 8.10
N GLN A 304 7.98 -3.43 7.67
CA GLN A 304 6.69 -3.67 7.06
C GLN A 304 5.62 -3.85 8.14
N ARG A 305 4.58 -3.00 8.10
CA ARG A 305 3.40 -3.17 8.94
C ARG A 305 2.69 -4.47 8.57
N PHE A 306 2.51 -5.34 9.56
CA PHE A 306 1.72 -6.56 9.41
C PHE A 306 0.26 -6.33 9.72
N VAL A 307 -0.01 -5.81 10.91
CA VAL A 307 -1.35 -5.66 11.46
C VAL A 307 -1.35 -4.61 12.55
N SER A 308 -2.44 -3.90 12.74
CA SER A 308 -2.69 -3.08 13.94
C SER A 308 -3.87 -3.63 14.71
N PHE A 309 -3.78 -3.57 16.02
CA PHE A 309 -4.80 -4.02 16.94
C PHE A 309 -5.53 -2.84 17.57
N SER A 310 -6.85 -2.90 17.58
CA SER A 310 -7.72 -1.98 18.32
C SER A 310 -7.93 -2.42 19.77
N ALA A 311 -8.32 -1.49 20.63
CA ALA A 311 -8.78 -1.81 21.99
C ALA A 311 -9.87 -2.90 21.95
N GLY A 312 -9.85 -3.79 22.93
CA GLY A 312 -10.71 -4.98 23.03
C GLY A 312 -10.06 -6.26 22.53
N LEU A 313 -8.90 -6.19 21.92
CA LEU A 313 -8.22 -7.36 21.36
C LEU A 313 -7.02 -7.80 22.20
N MET A 314 -6.68 -9.07 22.06
CA MET A 314 -5.46 -9.64 22.64
C MET A 314 -4.37 -9.74 21.56
N LEU A 315 -3.10 -9.72 22.00
CA LEU A 315 -1.92 -9.90 21.16
C LEU A 315 -0.78 -10.57 21.94
N GLY A 316 0.16 -11.16 21.21
CA GLY A 316 1.33 -11.83 21.79
C GLY A 316 1.08 -13.24 22.29
N GLU A 317 -0.14 -13.76 22.13
CA GLU A 317 -0.57 -15.09 22.54
C GLU A 317 0.14 -16.22 21.78
N THR A 318 0.47 -16.00 20.51
CA THR A 318 1.02 -17.05 19.63
C THR A 318 2.34 -17.59 20.18
N ALA A 319 3.33 -16.70 20.36
CA ALA A 319 4.65 -17.08 20.85
C ALA A 319 4.64 -17.57 22.30
N MET A 320 3.70 -17.09 23.13
CA MET A 320 3.51 -17.61 24.50
C MET A 320 3.02 -19.06 24.49
N LEU A 321 2.15 -19.43 23.53
CA LEU A 321 1.58 -20.78 23.47
C LEU A 321 2.49 -21.80 22.82
N ASP A 322 3.30 -21.40 21.81
CA ASP A 322 4.21 -22.31 21.11
C ASP A 322 5.61 -22.38 21.75
N GLY A 323 5.88 -21.56 22.78
CA GLY A 323 7.15 -21.51 23.48
C GLY A 323 8.29 -20.89 22.67
N GLY A 324 8.00 -20.24 21.54
CA GLY A 324 8.95 -19.54 20.68
C GLY A 324 9.28 -18.12 21.16
N GLY A 325 10.16 -17.45 20.43
CA GLY A 325 10.35 -16.00 20.58
C GLY A 325 9.26 -15.21 19.87
N ARG A 326 9.12 -13.91 20.17
CA ARG A 326 8.20 -13.01 19.50
C ARG A 326 8.44 -13.04 17.98
N SER A 327 7.45 -13.38 17.21
CA SER A 327 7.55 -13.50 15.74
C SER A 327 7.63 -12.16 15.00
N ALA A 328 7.38 -11.05 15.71
CA ALA A 328 7.42 -9.70 15.17
C ALA A 328 7.52 -8.69 16.33
N GLY A 329 7.89 -7.45 16.04
CA GLY A 329 7.88 -6.36 17.01
C GLY A 329 6.50 -5.73 17.15
N ALA A 330 6.17 -5.18 18.33
CA ALA A 330 4.93 -4.45 18.59
C ALA A 330 5.21 -3.08 19.18
N THR A 331 4.56 -2.05 18.64
CA THR A 331 4.77 -0.63 19.04
C THR A 331 3.41 0.05 19.20
N ALA A 332 3.26 0.88 20.21
CA ALA A 332 2.06 1.67 20.42
C ALA A 332 1.98 2.82 19.38
N ASP A 333 0.87 2.94 18.65
CA ASP A 333 0.68 4.01 17.67
C ASP A 333 0.37 5.37 18.36
N ALA A 334 -0.31 5.32 19.51
CA ALA A 334 -0.66 6.42 20.38
C ALA A 334 -0.50 5.98 21.85
N GLU A 335 -0.85 6.84 22.81
CA GLU A 335 -0.94 6.41 24.20
C GLU A 335 -1.85 5.19 24.32
N ALA A 336 -1.35 4.10 24.91
CA ALA A 336 -2.05 2.83 25.01
C ALA A 336 -2.02 2.24 26.42
N GLU A 337 -3.07 1.49 26.79
CA GLU A 337 -3.15 0.70 28.02
C GLU A 337 -3.32 -0.78 27.69
N VAL A 338 -2.44 -1.62 28.23
CA VAL A 338 -2.45 -3.05 28.08
C VAL A 338 -2.47 -3.75 29.42
N PHE A 339 -3.19 -4.84 29.51
CA PHE A 339 -3.12 -5.77 30.63
C PHE A 339 -2.33 -7.00 30.18
N GLN A 340 -1.27 -7.31 30.90
CA GLN A 340 -0.40 -8.46 30.63
C GLN A 340 -0.75 -9.63 31.55
N LEU A 341 -0.95 -10.82 30.96
CA LEU A 341 -1.13 -12.07 31.65
C LEU A 341 0.07 -12.96 31.38
N THR A 342 0.77 -13.39 32.43
CA THR A 342 1.92 -14.29 32.31
C THR A 342 1.47 -15.73 32.01
N GLN A 343 2.33 -16.50 31.33
CA GLN A 343 2.10 -17.93 31.18
C GLN A 343 1.96 -18.64 32.54
N GLN A 344 2.79 -18.27 33.52
CA GLN A 344 2.71 -18.80 34.87
C GLN A 344 1.35 -18.49 35.56
N GLY A 345 0.82 -17.26 35.31
CA GLY A 345 -0.50 -16.86 35.78
C GLY A 345 -1.61 -17.73 35.17
N LEU A 346 -1.52 -17.96 33.85
CA LEU A 346 -2.48 -18.84 33.15
C LEU A 346 -2.37 -20.29 33.61
N ASP A 347 -1.16 -20.82 33.85
CA ASP A 347 -0.93 -22.18 34.38
C ASP A 347 -1.45 -22.33 35.82
N ARG A 348 -1.35 -21.27 36.65
CA ARG A 348 -1.90 -21.26 37.98
C ARG A 348 -3.42 -21.30 37.93
N LEU A 349 -4.06 -20.47 37.10
CA LEU A 349 -5.50 -20.52 36.84
C LEU A 349 -5.92 -21.91 36.36
N GLY A 350 -5.11 -22.57 35.53
CA GLY A 350 -5.36 -23.93 35.05
C GLY A 350 -5.41 -24.97 36.16
N ARG A 351 -4.60 -24.81 37.20
CA ARG A 351 -4.58 -25.71 38.38
C ARG A 351 -5.67 -25.40 39.37
N GLU A 352 -5.96 -24.13 39.63
CA GLU A 352 -6.92 -23.69 40.63
C GLU A 352 -8.38 -23.71 40.11
N GLN A 353 -8.56 -23.38 38.84
CA GLN A 353 -9.85 -23.19 38.15
C GLN A 353 -9.83 -23.79 36.73
N PRO A 354 -9.82 -25.13 36.56
CA PRO A 354 -9.64 -25.76 35.24
C PRO A 354 -10.70 -25.36 34.19
N ALA A 355 -11.96 -25.18 34.62
CA ALA A 355 -13.06 -24.78 33.75
C ALA A 355 -12.85 -23.36 33.23
N LEU A 356 -12.38 -22.42 34.06
CA LEU A 356 -12.06 -21.05 33.69
C LEU A 356 -10.89 -21.00 32.70
N ALA A 357 -9.81 -21.71 33.00
CA ALA A 357 -8.66 -21.79 32.08
C ALA A 357 -9.05 -22.39 30.71
N SER A 358 -9.91 -23.43 30.70
CA SER A 358 -10.45 -24.01 29.47
C SER A 358 -11.21 -22.97 28.63
N GLN A 359 -12.00 -22.09 29.27
CA GLN A 359 -12.68 -21.00 28.56
C GLN A 359 -11.69 -19.95 28.01
N LEU A 360 -10.65 -19.59 28.78
CA LEU A 360 -9.61 -18.67 28.30
C LEU A 360 -8.89 -19.25 27.08
N TYR A 361 -8.44 -20.51 27.11
CA TYR A 361 -7.82 -21.16 25.96
C TYR A 361 -8.75 -21.22 24.74
N ARG A 362 -10.05 -21.47 24.96
CA ARG A 362 -11.06 -21.42 23.91
C ARG A 362 -11.14 -20.03 23.28
N ASN A 363 -11.16 -18.97 24.08
CA ASN A 363 -11.22 -17.59 23.59
C ASN A 363 -9.96 -17.24 22.78
N ILE A 364 -8.76 -17.64 23.25
CA ILE A 364 -7.51 -17.49 22.52
C ILE A 364 -7.57 -18.24 21.18
N ALA A 365 -8.02 -19.50 21.17
CA ALA A 365 -8.13 -20.30 19.94
C ALA A 365 -9.11 -19.70 18.92
N VAL A 366 -10.25 -19.18 19.39
CA VAL A 366 -11.24 -18.49 18.53
C VAL A 366 -10.62 -17.23 17.91
N HIS A 367 -9.90 -16.44 18.72
CA HIS A 367 -9.22 -15.23 18.24
C HIS A 367 -8.14 -15.56 17.19
N LEU A 368 -7.29 -16.55 17.44
CA LEU A 368 -6.27 -17.02 16.49
C LEU A 368 -6.90 -17.53 15.19
N SER A 369 -8.00 -18.32 15.30
CA SER A 369 -8.73 -18.82 14.13
C SER A 369 -9.32 -17.70 13.28
N ALA A 370 -9.85 -16.65 13.89
CA ALA A 370 -10.36 -15.47 13.18
C ALA A 370 -9.24 -14.72 12.44
N ARG A 371 -8.08 -14.54 13.08
CA ARG A 371 -6.90 -13.93 12.46
C ARG A 371 -6.38 -14.74 11.27
N LEU A 372 -6.31 -16.07 11.41
CA LEU A 372 -5.86 -16.94 10.33
C LEU A 372 -6.81 -16.88 9.13
N ARG A 373 -8.12 -16.90 9.34
CA ARG A 373 -9.11 -16.75 8.27
C ARG A 373 -8.94 -15.43 7.53
N ARG A 374 -8.75 -14.31 8.28
CA ARG A 374 -8.53 -13.00 7.68
C ARG A 374 -7.25 -12.95 6.85
N ALA A 375 -6.13 -13.46 7.38
CA ALA A 375 -4.86 -13.52 6.65
C ALA A 375 -4.96 -14.34 5.35
N THR A 376 -5.70 -15.46 5.40
CA THR A 376 -5.91 -16.33 4.23
C THR A 376 -6.80 -15.65 3.18
N SER A 377 -7.83 -14.91 3.58
CA SER A 377 -8.69 -14.16 2.64
C SER A 377 -7.92 -13.06 1.92
N LEU A 378 -7.14 -12.26 2.63
CA LEU A 378 -6.29 -11.21 2.06
C LEU A 378 -5.27 -11.77 1.06
N ARG A 379 -4.67 -12.93 1.37
CA ARG A 379 -3.71 -13.58 0.46
C ARG A 379 -4.34 -14.07 -0.83
N ARG A 380 -5.56 -14.61 -0.78
CA ARG A 380 -6.30 -15.06 -1.98
C ARG A 380 -6.64 -13.89 -2.90
N GLN A 381 -6.98 -12.74 -2.34
CA GLN A 381 -7.30 -11.52 -3.09
C GLN A 381 -6.07 -10.90 -3.76
N ALA A 382 -4.88 -11.04 -3.16
CA ALA A 382 -3.62 -10.55 -3.73
C ALA A 382 -3.07 -11.42 -4.87
N THR A 383 -3.56 -12.66 -5.05
CA THR A 383 -3.09 -13.62 -6.06
C THR A 383 -4.08 -13.88 -7.19
N GLY A 384 -5.27 -13.32 -7.18
CA GLY A 384 -6.30 -13.37 -8.23
C GLY A 384 -6.43 -12.03 -8.92
#